data_e794ed2865d71314818085ad6676ab55
#
_entry.id   e794ed2865d71314818085ad6676ab55
#
_cell.length_a   1.000
_cell.length_b   1.000
_cell.length_c   1.000
_cell.angle_alpha   90.00
_cell.angle_beta   90.00
_cell.angle_gamma   90.00
#
_symmetry.space_group_name_H-M   'P 1'
#
loop_
_entity.id
_entity.type
_entity.pdbx_description
1 polymer ?
#
loop_
_entity_poly.entity_id
_entity_poly.type
_entity_poly.pdbx_seq_one_letter_code
_entity_poly.pdbx_strand_id
1 'polypeptide(L)'
;EMEIREYLPTTEMALSDDFHILEPQGAAFTDYASVDCAIIPGMAFDAQGHRLGRGRGYYDRFLAQAADVYKLGLCFPFQLVEAVPCEATDVAMDRVECGPVQSYRPRPQKSPFKAPHHQKATRPPLL
;
A
#
# COMPACT_ATOMS: atom_id res chain seq x y z
N GLU A 1 -10.68 11.00 8.31
CA GLU A 1 -10.61 10.45 6.97
C GLU A 1 -9.24 10.70 6.36
N MET A 2 -8.73 9.77 5.57
CA MET A 2 -7.39 9.88 5.01
C MET A 2 -7.41 10.73 3.76
N GLU A 3 -6.39 11.55 3.58
CA GLU A 3 -6.29 12.41 2.45
C GLU A 3 -4.97 12.18 1.75
N ILE A 4 -4.99 12.08 0.44
CA ILE A 4 -3.78 11.89 -0.33
C ILE A 4 -3.26 13.26 -0.75
N ARG A 5 -1.99 13.50 -0.56
CA ARG A 5 -1.39 14.77 -0.90
C ARG A 5 -0.16 14.57 -1.73
N GLU A 6 0.13 15.52 -2.59
CA GLU A 6 1.32 15.47 -3.39
C GLU A 6 2.55 15.65 -2.52
N TYR A 7 3.59 14.92 -2.83
CA TYR A 7 4.84 15.04 -2.11
C TYR A 7 5.97 15.21 -3.12
N LEU A 8 6.63 16.35 -3.06
CA LEU A 8 7.76 16.67 -3.91
C LEU A 8 8.94 16.96 -3.01
N PRO A 9 10.14 17.00 -3.55
CA PRO A 9 11.31 17.30 -2.69
C PRO A 9 11.18 18.60 -1.93
N THR A 10 10.43 19.55 -2.47
CA THR A 10 10.27 20.84 -1.83
C THR A 10 9.02 20.96 -0.99
N THR A 11 8.24 19.90 -0.85
CA THR A 11 6.99 19.97 -0.10
C THR A 11 7.27 20.16 1.37
N GLU A 12 6.55 21.07 1.98
CA GLU A 12 6.69 21.29 3.41
C GLU A 12 6.02 20.17 4.18
N MET A 13 6.58 19.86 5.33
CA MET A 13 6.05 18.83 6.19
C MET A 13 5.64 19.45 7.51
N ALA A 14 4.60 18.93 8.12
CA ALA A 14 4.16 19.41 9.42
C ALA A 14 3.75 18.23 10.28
N LEU A 15 3.86 18.39 11.59
CA LEU A 15 3.47 17.31 12.50
C LEU A 15 1.97 17.23 12.59
N SER A 16 1.45 16.01 12.57
CA SER A 16 0.02 15.82 12.76
C SER A 16 -0.32 16.01 14.22
N ASP A 17 -1.53 16.41 14.46
CA ASP A 17 -1.98 16.64 15.83
C ASP A 17 -2.16 15.33 16.57
N ASP A 18 -2.57 14.29 15.88
CA ASP A 18 -2.93 13.04 16.53
C ASP A 18 -1.73 12.19 16.89
N PHE A 19 -0.79 12.02 15.99
CA PHE A 19 0.28 11.06 16.20
C PHE A 19 1.64 11.70 16.18
N HIS A 20 1.73 13.01 16.03
CA HIS A 20 2.99 13.71 15.96
C HIS A 20 3.89 13.14 14.86
N ILE A 21 3.30 12.81 13.72
CA ILE A 21 4.01 12.27 12.59
C ILE A 21 4.10 13.36 11.54
N LEU A 22 5.24 13.46 10.88
CA LEU A 22 5.38 14.44 9.82
C LEU A 22 4.51 14.07 8.64
N GLU A 23 3.73 15.02 8.18
CA GLU A 23 2.83 14.82 7.06
C GLU A 23 3.08 15.88 5.99
N PRO A 24 3.00 15.51 4.72
CA PRO A 24 3.22 16.48 3.66
C PRO A 24 2.08 17.49 3.58
N GLN A 25 2.43 18.71 3.28
CA GLN A 25 1.46 19.79 3.19
C GLN A 25 1.19 20.16 1.73
N GLY A 26 1.47 19.27 0.80
CA GLY A 26 1.22 19.55 -0.60
C GLY A 26 -0.26 19.55 -0.94
N ALA A 27 -0.57 19.80 -2.19
CA ALA A 27 -1.94 19.88 -2.63
C ALA A 27 -2.64 18.53 -2.49
N ALA A 28 -3.90 18.57 -2.21
CA ALA A 28 -4.68 17.34 -2.13
C ALA A 28 -4.77 16.70 -3.50
N PHE A 29 -4.63 15.40 -3.55
CA PHE A 29 -4.66 14.67 -4.79
C PHE A 29 -5.91 13.80 -4.81
N THR A 30 -6.72 13.97 -5.81
CA THR A 30 -7.99 13.25 -5.88
C THR A 30 -8.19 12.47 -7.17
N ASP A 31 -7.26 12.56 -8.11
CA ASP A 31 -7.39 11.84 -9.36
C ASP A 31 -6.89 10.41 -9.18
N TYR A 32 -7.63 9.63 -8.40
CA TYR A 32 -7.19 8.28 -8.06
C TYR A 32 -7.13 7.38 -9.28
N ALA A 33 -7.89 7.69 -10.32
CA ALA A 33 -7.86 6.85 -11.50
C ALA A 33 -6.52 6.91 -12.23
N SER A 34 -5.72 7.94 -11.97
CA SER A 34 -4.44 8.05 -12.62
C SER A 34 -3.32 7.35 -11.84
N VAL A 35 -3.64 6.77 -10.70
CA VAL A 35 -2.61 6.12 -9.89
C VAL A 35 -2.40 4.70 -10.39
N ASP A 36 -1.18 4.37 -10.75
CA ASP A 36 -0.88 3.04 -11.22
C ASP A 36 -0.62 2.05 -10.10
N CYS A 37 0.02 2.49 -9.05
CA CYS A 37 0.39 1.60 -7.97
C CYS A 37 0.32 2.33 -6.65
N ALA A 38 -0.18 1.67 -5.64
CA ALA A 38 -0.22 2.22 -4.29
C ALA A 38 0.52 1.28 -3.35
N ILE A 39 1.42 1.83 -2.56
CA ILE A 39 2.12 1.07 -1.55
C ILE A 39 1.36 1.22 -0.26
N ILE A 40 0.87 0.10 0.28
CA ILE A 40 -0.05 0.11 1.40
C ILE A 40 0.61 -0.49 2.62
N PRO A 41 0.64 0.24 3.73
CA PRO A 41 1.20 -0.31 4.96
C PRO A 41 0.16 -1.15 5.69
N GLY A 42 0.60 -1.93 6.63
CA GLY A 42 -0.31 -2.70 7.46
C GLY A 42 0.40 -3.26 8.67
N MET A 43 -0.39 -3.78 9.61
CA MET A 43 0.15 -4.41 10.80
C MET A 43 0.62 -5.81 10.48
N ALA A 44 -0.05 -6.49 9.58
CA ALA A 44 0.32 -7.84 9.18
C ALA A 44 -0.28 -8.15 7.82
N PHE A 45 0.29 -9.10 7.14
CA PHE A 45 -0.18 -9.55 5.84
C PHE A 45 -0.09 -11.07 5.77
N ASP A 46 -0.85 -11.68 4.88
CA ASP A 46 -0.69 -13.11 4.63
C ASP A 46 -0.41 -13.39 3.15
N ALA A 47 -0.22 -14.62 2.83
CA ALA A 47 0.18 -14.99 1.47
C ALA A 47 -0.93 -14.80 0.45
N GLN A 48 -2.16 -14.66 0.90
CA GLN A 48 -3.26 -14.40 0.00
C GLN A 48 -3.45 -12.90 -0.24
N GLY A 49 -2.66 -12.08 0.40
CA GLY A 49 -2.77 -10.64 0.21
C GLY A 49 -3.67 -9.95 1.20
N HIS A 50 -4.17 -10.65 2.19
CA HIS A 50 -5.01 -10.00 3.19
C HIS A 50 -4.14 -9.12 4.08
N ARG A 51 -4.70 -8.00 4.49
CA ARG A 51 -3.98 -7.01 5.26
C ARG A 51 -4.71 -6.70 6.55
N LEU A 52 -3.98 -6.65 7.63
CA LEU A 52 -4.53 -6.25 8.92
C LEU A 52 -4.18 -4.79 9.14
N GLY A 53 -5.18 -3.96 9.24
CA GLY A 53 -4.97 -2.54 9.51
C GLY A 53 -5.19 -2.26 10.98
N ARG A 54 -5.32 -0.98 11.28
CA ARG A 54 -5.50 -0.57 12.67
C ARG A 54 -6.95 -0.45 13.07
N GLY A 55 -7.86 -0.89 12.24
CA GLY A 55 -9.27 -0.90 12.61
C GLY A 55 -10.07 0.31 12.22
N ARG A 56 -9.46 1.30 11.58
CA ARG A 56 -10.20 2.48 11.19
C ARG A 56 -10.71 2.45 9.77
N GLY A 57 -10.27 1.47 8.97
CA GLY A 57 -10.74 1.32 7.62
C GLY A 57 -10.28 2.41 6.65
N TYR A 58 -9.25 3.18 7.01
CA TYR A 58 -8.80 4.26 6.16
C TYR A 58 -8.36 3.77 4.79
N TYR A 59 -7.53 2.75 4.75
CA TYR A 59 -7.02 2.28 3.48
C TYR A 59 -8.06 1.51 2.70
N ASP A 60 -8.94 0.79 3.36
CA ASP A 60 -9.99 0.07 2.65
C ASP A 60 -10.94 1.06 1.98
N ARG A 61 -11.24 2.16 2.65
CA ARG A 61 -12.10 3.17 2.05
C ARG A 61 -11.41 3.86 0.88
N PHE A 62 -10.11 4.13 0.99
CA PHE A 62 -9.39 4.70 -0.12
C PHE A 62 -9.35 3.73 -1.29
N LEU A 63 -9.07 2.47 -1.03
CA LEU A 63 -8.94 1.50 -2.11
C LEU A 63 -10.27 1.22 -2.78
N ALA A 64 -11.36 1.40 -2.08
CA ALA A 64 -12.66 1.27 -2.70
C ALA A 64 -12.88 2.36 -3.75
N GLN A 65 -12.25 3.51 -3.57
CA GLN A 65 -12.37 4.58 -4.53
C GLN A 65 -11.32 4.49 -5.64
N ALA A 66 -10.28 3.69 -5.44
CA ALA A 66 -9.23 3.54 -6.42
C ALA A 66 -9.16 2.07 -6.84
N ALA A 67 -10.26 1.57 -7.34
CA ALA A 67 -10.42 0.13 -7.54
C ALA A 67 -9.42 -0.48 -8.50
N ASP A 68 -8.95 0.29 -9.47
CA ASP A 68 -8.05 -0.26 -10.46
C ASP A 68 -6.58 -0.12 -10.11
N VAL A 69 -6.25 0.43 -8.98
CA VAL A 69 -4.86 0.63 -8.62
C VAL A 69 -4.23 -0.71 -8.28
N TYR A 70 -2.97 -0.87 -8.63
CA TYR A 70 -2.23 -2.06 -8.24
C TYR A 70 -1.80 -1.87 -6.79
N LYS A 71 -2.15 -2.81 -5.92
CA LYS A 71 -1.96 -2.67 -4.49
C LYS A 71 -0.78 -3.50 -4.03
N LEU A 72 0.25 -2.83 -3.57
CA LEU A 72 1.46 -3.48 -3.11
C LEU A 72 1.58 -3.31 -1.60
N GLY A 73 1.48 -4.39 -0.87
CA GLY A 73 1.71 -4.36 0.56
C GLY A 73 3.19 -4.48 0.84
N LEU A 74 3.68 -3.69 1.78
CA LEU A 74 5.09 -3.70 2.11
C LEU A 74 5.22 -3.97 3.59
N CYS A 75 6.06 -4.91 3.97
CA CYS A 75 6.16 -5.29 5.36
C CYS A 75 7.53 -5.88 5.68
N PHE A 76 7.78 -6.01 6.98
CA PHE A 76 8.95 -6.75 7.44
C PHE A 76 8.59 -8.23 7.48
N PRO A 77 9.58 -9.11 7.46
CA PRO A 77 9.28 -10.55 7.45
C PRO A 77 8.40 -11.02 8.60
N PHE A 78 8.56 -10.43 9.78
CA PHE A 78 7.76 -10.89 10.91
C PHE A 78 6.30 -10.48 10.81
N GLN A 79 5.97 -9.59 9.88
CA GLN A 79 4.60 -9.19 9.67
C GLN A 79 3.89 -10.08 8.65
N LEU A 80 4.59 -10.99 8.03
CA LEU A 80 3.97 -11.91 7.11
C LEU A 80 3.55 -13.13 7.89
N VAL A 81 2.26 -13.29 8.10
CA VAL A 81 1.73 -14.33 8.98
C VAL A 81 0.93 -15.33 8.17
N GLU A 82 0.52 -16.40 8.80
CA GLU A 82 -0.15 -17.47 8.11
C GLU A 82 -1.52 -17.07 7.64
N ALA A 83 -2.27 -16.38 8.43
CA ALA A 83 -3.61 -15.96 8.05
C ALA A 83 -3.98 -14.68 8.78
N VAL A 84 -4.55 -13.75 8.02
CA VAL A 84 -5.04 -12.50 8.58
C VAL A 84 -6.56 -12.55 8.55
N PRO A 85 -7.25 -12.26 9.64
CA PRO A 85 -8.70 -12.21 9.61
C PRO A 85 -9.16 -11.15 8.64
N CYS A 86 -10.15 -11.43 7.84
CA CYS A 86 -10.64 -10.47 6.89
C CYS A 86 -12.15 -10.57 6.77
N GLU A 87 -12.73 -9.48 6.29
CA GLU A 87 -14.17 -9.41 6.08
C GLU A 87 -14.45 -9.13 4.63
N ALA A 88 -15.71 -9.23 4.25
CA ALA A 88 -16.08 -9.09 2.86
C ALA A 88 -15.71 -7.74 2.27
N THR A 89 -15.68 -6.70 3.12
CA THR A 89 -15.37 -5.37 2.64
C THR A 89 -13.87 -5.07 2.59
N ASP A 90 -13.06 -5.97 3.07
CA ASP A 90 -11.63 -5.73 3.06
C ASP A 90 -11.08 -5.92 1.65
N VAL A 91 -10.07 -5.15 1.30
CA VAL A 91 -9.50 -5.20 -0.03
C VAL A 91 -8.15 -5.88 0.05
N ALA A 92 -7.99 -6.94 -0.70
CA ALA A 92 -6.74 -7.70 -0.68
C ALA A 92 -5.67 -7.02 -1.53
N MET A 93 -4.41 -7.22 -1.14
CA MET A 93 -3.30 -6.71 -1.90
C MET A 93 -3.06 -7.56 -3.13
N ASP A 94 -2.54 -6.95 -4.19
CA ASP A 94 -2.15 -7.69 -5.37
C ASP A 94 -0.82 -8.37 -5.15
N ARG A 95 0.02 -7.80 -4.31
CA ARG A 95 1.30 -8.39 -4.01
C ARG A 95 1.77 -7.91 -2.64
N VAL A 96 2.48 -8.75 -1.91
CA VAL A 96 3.07 -8.39 -0.64
C VAL A 96 4.57 -8.63 -0.74
N GLU A 97 5.35 -7.58 -0.45
CA GLU A 97 6.79 -7.68 -0.48
C GLU A 97 7.34 -7.50 0.92
N CYS A 98 8.27 -8.32 1.29
CA CYS A 98 8.94 -8.20 2.56
C CYS A 98 10.39 -7.92 2.27
N GLY A 99 10.92 -6.96 2.92
CA GLY A 99 12.31 -6.70 2.70
C GLY A 99 13.03 -6.48 3.97
N PRO A 100 14.31 -6.64 4.00
CA PRO A 100 15.21 -7.20 3.02
C PRO A 100 15.19 -8.69 3.19
N VAL A 101 14.84 -9.41 2.16
CA VAL A 101 14.56 -10.73 2.38
C VAL A 101 15.26 -11.62 1.52
N GLN A 102 16.06 -12.43 2.02
CA GLN A 102 16.64 -13.34 1.25
C GLN A 102 15.82 -14.54 1.15
N SER A 103 15.03 -14.87 2.07
CA SER A 103 14.24 -16.11 2.05
C SER A 103 12.83 -15.92 1.57
N TYR A 104 12.44 -14.68 1.31
CA TYR A 104 11.07 -14.45 0.91
C TYR A 104 10.83 -14.93 -0.51
N ARG A 105 9.69 -15.54 -0.74
CA ARG A 105 9.36 -16.00 -2.03
C ARG A 105 8.02 -15.44 -2.39
N PRO A 106 7.95 -14.54 -3.32
CA PRO A 106 6.67 -13.92 -3.66
C PRO A 106 5.73 -14.96 -4.18
N ARG A 107 4.48 -14.85 -3.82
CA ARG A 107 3.53 -15.76 -4.36
C ARG A 107 3.24 -15.35 -5.77
N PRO A 108 2.87 -16.25 -6.58
CA PRO A 108 2.50 -15.94 -7.93
C PRO A 108 1.35 -14.99 -7.89
N GLN A 109 1.35 -13.97 -8.74
CA GLN A 109 0.28 -13.09 -8.65
C GLN A 109 -0.39 -12.97 -9.88
N LYS A 110 -1.56 -12.64 -9.92
CA LYS A 110 -2.29 -12.38 -11.01
C LYS A 110 -2.66 -11.06 -10.93
N SER A 111 -2.03 -10.16 -11.34
CA SER A 111 -2.31 -8.78 -11.24
C SER A 111 -3.03 -8.24 -12.42
N PRO A 112 -3.92 -7.37 -12.21
CA PRO A 112 -4.58 -6.68 -13.29
C PRO A 112 -3.71 -5.56 -13.83
N PHE A 113 -2.57 -5.30 -13.23
CA PHE A 113 -1.73 -4.21 -13.66
C PHE A 113 -1.14 -4.54 -15.00
N LYS A 114 -1.43 -3.70 -16.01
CA LYS A 114 -0.99 -3.94 -17.28
C LYS A 114 -0.21 -2.93 -17.88
N ALA A 115 0.54 -2.21 -17.41
CA ALA A 115 1.33 -1.15 -18.01
C ALA A 115 2.70 -1.71 -18.30
N PRO A 116 2.91 -2.21 -19.43
CA PRO A 116 4.13 -2.91 -19.67
C PRO A 116 5.36 -2.08 -19.48
N HIS A 117 5.31 -0.83 -19.82
CA HIS A 117 6.48 -0.02 -19.64
C HIS A 117 6.72 0.29 -18.19
N HIS A 118 5.78 0.00 -17.30
CA HIS A 118 5.99 0.26 -15.91
C HIS A 118 6.52 -0.96 -15.23
N GLN A 119 6.48 -2.07 -15.83
CA GLN A 119 6.80 -3.24 -15.12
C GLN A 119 8.18 -3.26 -14.63
N LYS A 120 9.11 -2.79 -15.37
CA LYS A 120 10.33 -2.74 -14.88
C LYS A 120 10.46 -1.79 -13.84
N ALA A 121 9.84 -0.76 -13.89
CA ALA A 121 9.95 0.27 -12.89
C ALA A 121 9.41 -0.17 -11.58
N THR A 122 8.54 -1.09 -11.60
CA THR A 122 7.93 -1.46 -10.36
C THR A 122 8.68 -2.53 -9.65
N ARG A 123 9.83 -2.91 -10.10
CA ARG A 123 10.47 -3.84 -9.43
C ARG A 123 11.34 -3.28 -8.52
N PRO A 124 11.18 -2.82 -7.58
CA PRO A 124 11.97 -2.13 -6.78
C PRO A 124 12.56 -2.99 -5.91
N PRO A 125 13.60 -2.92 -5.66
CA PRO A 125 14.19 -3.66 -4.83
C PRO A 125 13.80 -3.43 -3.53
N LEU A 126 13.34 -2.68 -3.18
CA LEU A 126 12.82 -2.41 -2.03
C LEU A 126 13.53 -2.72 -0.96
N LEU A 127 14.03 -2.27 -0.46
CA LEU A 127 14.50 -2.40 0.75
C LEU A 127 15.47 -3.35 0.89
#